data_18d9c5f0a8c2116430716b032e8a7947
#
_entry.id   18d9c5f0a8c2116430716b032e8a7947
#
_cell.length_a   1.000
_cell.length_b   1.000
_cell.length_c   1.000
_cell.angle_alpha   90.00
_cell.angle_beta   90.00
_cell.angle_gamma   90.00
#
_symmetry.space_group_name_H-M   'P 1'
#
loop_
_entity.id
_entity.type
_entity.pdbx_description
1 polymer ?
#
loop_
_entity_poly.entity_id
_entity_poly.type
_entity_poly.pdbx_seq_one_letter_code
_entity_poly.pdbx_strand_id
1 'polypeptide(L)'
;LLFEEFLARQIDAGNLKLDLDPLASGKALLHGHCHQKAFAAMGAVEKVLRFVPGLNVETIESSCCGMAGAFGYEKANIEVSKKMAELSLLPKVREADEDTLVVSDGTSCRHQIHDGANREAIHVARVLEQALPKSQRGAA
;
A
#
# COMPACT_ATOMS: atom_id res chain seq x y z
N LEU A 1 -9.40 7.15 13.85
CA LEU A 1 -8.16 6.40 14.01
C LEU A 1 -8.12 5.29 12.96
N LEU A 2 -7.17 5.38 12.04
CA LEU A 2 -6.95 4.34 11.04
C LEU A 2 -6.23 3.14 11.67
N PHE A 3 -6.33 1.98 11.01
CA PHE A 3 -5.68 0.75 11.45
C PHE A 3 -4.16 0.93 11.65
N GLU A 4 -3.51 1.58 10.69
CA GLU A 4 -2.07 1.83 10.71
C GLU A 4 -1.67 2.81 11.82
N GLU A 5 -2.50 3.81 12.08
CA GLU A 5 -2.27 4.74 13.19
C GLU A 5 -2.35 4.04 14.55
N PHE A 6 -3.33 3.13 14.70
CA PHE A 6 -3.43 2.32 15.91
C PHE A 6 -2.18 1.46 16.10
N LEU A 7 -1.78 0.73 15.08
CA LEU A 7 -0.58 -0.12 15.15
C LEU A 7 0.69 0.69 15.40
N ALA A 8 0.86 1.81 14.71
CA ALA A 8 2.01 2.68 14.91
C ALA A 8 2.13 3.17 16.36
N ARG A 9 0.99 3.53 16.99
CA ARG A 9 0.96 3.88 18.41
C ARG A 9 1.33 2.71 19.32
N GLN A 10 0.89 1.49 18.98
CA GLN A 10 1.25 0.30 19.77
C GLN A 10 2.74 -0.06 19.61
N ILE A 11 3.31 0.16 18.42
CA ILE A 11 4.75 0.01 18.19
C ILE A 11 5.53 1.01 19.06
N ASP A 12 5.16 2.28 19.02
CA ASP A 12 5.83 3.35 19.81
C ASP A 12 5.73 3.12 21.31
N ALA A 13 4.63 2.58 21.77
CA ALA A 13 4.42 2.24 23.18
C ALA A 13 5.11 0.92 23.61
N GLY A 14 5.70 0.18 22.68
CA GLY A 14 6.28 -1.14 22.95
C GLY A 14 5.26 -2.23 23.31
N ASN A 15 3.99 -1.98 23.00
CA ASN A 15 2.89 -2.89 23.31
C ASN A 15 2.63 -3.91 22.20
N LEU A 16 3.06 -3.63 20.97
CA LEU A 16 2.85 -4.55 19.86
C LEU A 16 3.86 -5.70 19.91
N LYS A 17 3.35 -6.87 20.24
CA LYS A 17 4.13 -8.12 20.29
C LYS A 17 3.69 -9.01 19.12
N LEU A 18 4.29 -8.77 17.97
CA LEU A 18 4.12 -9.61 16.79
C LEU A 18 5.48 -10.16 16.38
N ASP A 19 5.58 -11.48 16.34
CA ASP A 19 6.73 -12.14 15.75
C ASP A 19 6.48 -12.22 14.24
N LEU A 20 7.23 -11.42 13.49
CA LEU A 20 7.13 -11.38 12.03
C LEU A 20 8.38 -11.97 11.41
N ASP A 21 8.18 -12.79 10.39
CA ASP A 21 9.24 -13.33 9.55
C ASP A 21 9.55 -12.37 8.40
N PRO A 22 10.81 -12.33 7.91
CA PRO A 22 11.12 -11.64 6.67
C PRO A 22 10.26 -12.17 5.51
N LEU A 23 9.84 -11.28 4.64
CA LEU A 23 9.14 -11.66 3.41
C LEU A 23 10.14 -12.10 2.33
N ALA A 24 9.69 -12.94 1.40
CA ALA A 24 10.46 -13.30 0.22
C ALA A 24 10.84 -12.05 -0.60
N SER A 25 9.92 -11.09 -0.69
CA SER A 25 10.22 -9.76 -1.21
C SER A 25 10.90 -8.93 -0.12
N GLY A 26 12.08 -8.42 -0.45
CA GLY A 26 12.78 -7.45 0.40
C GLY A 26 12.38 -5.99 0.17
N LYS A 27 11.47 -5.74 -0.77
CA LYS A 27 11.08 -4.38 -1.20
C LYS A 27 9.57 -4.21 -1.23
N ALA A 28 9.11 -3.06 -0.79
CA ALA A 28 7.71 -2.63 -0.91
C ALA A 28 7.64 -1.23 -1.51
N LEU A 29 6.80 -1.06 -2.50
CA LEU A 29 6.48 0.22 -3.12
C LEU A 29 5.10 0.66 -2.63
N LEU A 30 5.05 1.75 -1.86
CA LEU A 30 3.84 2.23 -1.20
C LEU A 30 3.20 3.37 -1.95
N HIS A 31 1.93 3.22 -2.32
CA HIS A 31 1.07 4.31 -2.74
C HIS A 31 0.11 4.71 -1.64
N GLY A 32 0.24 5.94 -1.14
CA GLY A 32 -0.66 6.49 -0.14
C GLY A 32 -2.02 6.85 -0.70
N HIS A 33 -3.08 6.42 -0.03
CA HIS A 33 -4.44 6.86 -0.31
C HIS A 33 -4.59 8.37 0.00
N CYS A 34 -5.42 9.06 -0.78
CA CYS A 34 -5.63 10.52 -0.60
C CYS A 34 -6.03 10.90 0.82
N HIS A 35 -6.86 10.10 1.48
CA HIS A 35 -7.22 10.28 2.90
C HIS A 35 -6.00 10.21 3.82
N GLN A 36 -5.15 9.20 3.65
CA GLN A 36 -3.94 9.05 4.46
C GLN A 36 -3.01 10.26 4.29
N LYS A 37 -2.89 10.77 3.07
CA LYS A 37 -2.10 11.97 2.78
C LYS A 37 -2.73 13.23 3.39
N ALA A 38 -4.05 13.38 3.27
CA ALA A 38 -4.78 14.53 3.79
C ALA A 38 -4.71 14.64 5.33
N PHE A 39 -4.68 13.51 6.03
CA PHE A 39 -4.59 13.45 7.49
C PHE A 39 -3.18 13.21 8.01
N ALA A 40 -2.16 13.37 7.18
CA ALA A 40 -0.75 13.13 7.53
C ALA A 40 -0.49 11.73 8.11
N ALA A 41 -1.28 10.73 7.72
CA ALA A 41 -1.20 9.37 8.24
C ALA A 41 -0.16 8.49 7.53
N MET A 42 0.54 9.01 6.53
CA MET A 42 1.54 8.25 5.75
C MET A 42 2.69 7.72 6.61
N GLY A 43 3.15 8.51 7.57
CA GLY A 43 4.21 8.08 8.49
C GLY A 43 3.82 6.86 9.33
N ALA A 44 2.54 6.70 9.66
CA ALA A 44 2.04 5.53 10.36
C ALA A 44 2.08 4.28 9.45
N VAL A 45 1.67 4.39 8.19
CA VAL A 45 1.72 3.30 7.23
C VAL A 45 3.16 2.83 6.99
N GLU A 46 4.07 3.79 6.76
CA GLU A 46 5.50 3.48 6.58
C GLU A 46 6.10 2.81 7.81
N LYS A 47 5.78 3.29 9.01
CA LYS A 47 6.24 2.70 10.28
C LYS A 47 5.78 1.25 10.41
N VAL A 48 4.52 0.97 10.13
CA VAL A 48 3.96 -0.37 10.20
C VAL A 48 4.63 -1.30 9.18
N LEU A 49 4.85 -0.86 7.95
CA LEU A 49 5.55 -1.65 6.94
C LEU A 49 7.01 -1.93 7.34
N ARG A 50 7.72 -0.93 7.87
CA ARG A 50 9.11 -1.09 8.35
C ARG A 50 9.23 -1.95 9.59
N PHE A 51 8.13 -2.26 10.26
CA PHE A 51 8.10 -3.22 11.35
C PHE A 51 8.31 -4.67 10.86
N VAL A 52 8.07 -4.95 9.58
CA VAL A 52 8.39 -6.22 8.95
C VAL A 52 9.92 -6.32 8.77
N PRO A 53 10.57 -7.37 9.31
CA PRO A 53 12.01 -7.50 9.25
C PRO A 53 12.56 -7.47 7.82
N GLY A 54 13.56 -6.63 7.58
CA GLY A 54 14.27 -6.56 6.30
C GLY A 54 13.49 -5.95 5.13
N LEU A 55 12.27 -5.46 5.34
CA LEU A 55 11.49 -4.84 4.28
C LEU A 55 11.94 -3.40 4.02
N ASN A 56 12.45 -3.14 2.82
CA ASN A 56 12.77 -1.79 2.37
C ASN A 56 11.53 -1.16 1.74
N VAL A 57 11.05 -0.06 2.33
CA VAL A 57 9.83 0.64 1.91
C VAL A 57 10.19 1.92 1.17
N GLU A 58 9.73 2.01 -0.08
CA GLU A 58 9.79 3.22 -0.88
C GLU A 58 8.37 3.76 -1.07
N THR A 59 8.14 5.03 -0.73
CA THR A 59 6.86 5.70 -0.95
C THR A 59 6.85 6.42 -2.28
N ILE A 60 5.84 6.15 -3.11
CA ILE A 60 5.65 6.85 -4.38
C ILE A 60 5.21 8.28 -4.11
N GLU A 61 5.97 9.24 -4.61
CA GLU A 61 5.55 10.64 -4.65
C GLU A 61 4.52 10.82 -5.77
N SER A 62 3.26 10.67 -5.41
CA SER A 62 2.13 10.84 -6.31
C SER A 62 1.05 11.70 -5.66
N SER A 63 0.30 12.46 -6.46
CA SER A 63 -0.83 13.24 -5.94
C SER A 63 -2.04 12.34 -5.68
N CYS A 64 -2.57 11.70 -6.71
CA CYS A 64 -3.76 10.87 -6.67
C CYS A 64 -3.61 9.68 -7.63
N CYS A 65 -4.33 8.59 -7.35
CA CYS A 65 -4.45 7.49 -8.31
C CYS A 65 -5.42 7.78 -9.47
N GLY A 66 -6.13 8.90 -9.42
CA GLY A 66 -7.11 9.29 -10.44
C GLY A 66 -8.54 8.78 -10.18
N MET A 67 -8.73 7.88 -9.23
CA MET A 67 -10.04 7.28 -8.99
C MET A 67 -11.00 8.15 -8.18
N ALA A 68 -10.48 8.90 -7.19
CA ALA A 68 -11.27 9.79 -6.33
C ALA A 68 -12.62 9.18 -5.90
N GLY A 69 -12.55 8.07 -5.18
CA GLY A 69 -13.73 7.29 -4.84
C GLY A 69 -14.35 6.63 -6.07
N ALA A 70 -15.54 7.05 -6.46
CA ALA A 70 -16.26 6.52 -7.63
C ALA A 70 -15.94 7.25 -8.94
N PHE A 71 -15.25 8.41 -8.90
CA PHE A 71 -15.02 9.27 -10.06
C PHE A 71 -14.45 8.52 -11.27
N GLY A 72 -13.40 7.73 -11.06
CA GLY A 72 -12.72 7.01 -12.13
C GLY A 72 -13.49 5.79 -12.68
N TYR A 73 -14.60 5.38 -12.05
CA TYR A 73 -15.49 4.34 -12.56
C TYR A 73 -16.54 4.87 -13.52
N GLU A 74 -16.78 6.18 -13.52
CA GLU A 74 -17.73 6.79 -14.42
C GLU A 74 -17.15 6.93 -15.83
N LYS A 75 -17.91 6.47 -16.84
CA LYS A 75 -17.47 6.48 -18.24
C LYS A 75 -16.94 7.84 -18.71
N ALA A 76 -17.58 8.92 -18.28
CA ALA A 76 -17.18 10.28 -18.65
C ALA A 76 -15.80 10.69 -18.09
N ASN A 77 -15.35 10.05 -17.01
CA ASN A 77 -14.16 10.43 -16.26
C ASN A 77 -12.97 9.48 -16.47
N ILE A 78 -13.16 8.37 -17.16
CA ILE A 78 -12.13 7.31 -17.32
C ILE A 78 -10.84 7.89 -17.91
N GLU A 79 -10.91 8.70 -18.94
CA GLU A 79 -9.73 9.25 -19.60
C GLU A 79 -8.95 10.21 -18.68
N VAL A 80 -9.64 11.04 -17.92
CA VAL A 80 -9.01 11.92 -16.93
C VAL A 80 -8.39 11.12 -15.80
N SER A 81 -9.11 10.14 -15.30
CA SER A 81 -8.63 9.23 -14.24
C SER A 81 -7.33 8.53 -14.64
N LYS A 82 -7.29 7.95 -15.83
CA LYS A 82 -6.08 7.30 -16.37
C LYS A 82 -4.92 8.28 -16.52
N LYS A 83 -5.16 9.48 -17.09
CA LYS A 83 -4.12 10.49 -17.22
C LYS A 83 -3.54 10.91 -15.87
N MET A 84 -4.36 11.03 -14.84
CA MET A 84 -3.88 11.33 -13.49
C MET A 84 -2.99 10.20 -12.93
N ALA A 85 -3.40 8.95 -13.12
CA ALA A 85 -2.61 7.80 -12.69
C ALA A 85 -1.27 7.69 -13.43
N GLU A 86 -1.23 8.08 -14.70
CA GLU A 86 -0.01 8.07 -15.53
C GLU A 86 0.98 9.18 -15.19
N LEU A 87 0.62 10.18 -14.38
CA LEU A 87 1.55 11.24 -14.00
C LEU A 87 2.74 10.72 -13.17
N SER A 88 2.52 9.76 -12.30
CA SER A 88 3.57 9.20 -11.47
C SER A 88 3.30 7.77 -10.99
N LEU A 89 2.06 7.45 -10.60
CA LEU A 89 1.75 6.16 -9.97
C LEU A 89 2.04 4.97 -10.88
N LEU A 90 1.40 4.90 -12.03
CA LEU A 90 1.51 3.74 -12.92
C LEU A 90 2.91 3.55 -13.51
N PRO A 91 3.62 4.60 -13.96
CA PRO A 91 5.01 4.46 -14.38
C PRO A 91 5.90 3.87 -13.28
N LYS A 92 5.79 4.36 -12.05
CA LYS A 92 6.58 3.85 -10.91
C LYS A 92 6.28 2.38 -10.61
N VAL A 93 5.02 1.99 -10.67
CA VAL A 93 4.62 0.59 -10.46
C VAL A 93 5.16 -0.32 -11.56
N ARG A 94 5.16 0.13 -12.82
CA ARG A 94 5.70 -0.66 -13.94
C ARG A 94 7.23 -0.77 -13.92
N GLU A 95 7.92 0.25 -13.43
CA GLU A 95 9.39 0.24 -13.29
C GLU A 95 9.88 -0.65 -12.15
N ALA A 96 9.02 -0.96 -11.18
CA ALA A 96 9.38 -1.79 -10.05
C ALA A 96 9.65 -3.24 -10.46
N ASP A 97 10.67 -3.85 -9.85
CA ASP A 97 10.99 -5.27 -10.05
C ASP A 97 9.76 -6.15 -9.79
N GLU A 98 9.65 -7.29 -10.48
CA GLU A 98 8.50 -8.19 -10.37
C GLU A 98 8.27 -8.72 -8.96
N ASP A 99 9.33 -8.90 -8.19
CA ASP A 99 9.30 -9.37 -6.81
C ASP A 99 8.98 -8.25 -5.80
N THR A 100 8.94 -6.99 -6.22
CA THR A 100 8.57 -5.87 -5.35
C THR A 100 7.09 -5.93 -5.00
N LEU A 101 6.78 -5.87 -3.70
CA LEU A 101 5.39 -5.73 -3.24
C LEU A 101 4.87 -4.33 -3.57
N VAL A 102 3.70 -4.28 -4.17
CA VAL A 102 2.97 -3.01 -4.34
C VAL A 102 1.92 -2.92 -3.24
N VAL A 103 1.99 -1.86 -2.44
CA VAL A 103 1.13 -1.67 -1.27
C VAL A 103 0.26 -0.44 -1.45
N SER A 104 -1.03 -0.61 -1.29
CA SER A 104 -2.00 0.50 -1.30
C SER A 104 -3.26 0.12 -0.53
N ASP A 105 -3.66 0.95 0.43
CA ASP A 105 -4.81 0.66 1.29
C ASP A 105 -6.15 1.02 0.63
N GLY A 106 -6.15 1.96 -0.30
CA GLY A 106 -7.35 2.33 -1.04
C GLY A 106 -7.81 1.26 -2.03
N THR A 107 -9.04 0.79 -1.93
CA THR A 107 -9.61 -0.21 -2.86
C THR A 107 -9.59 0.29 -4.30
N SER A 108 -10.05 1.51 -4.54
CA SER A 108 -10.03 2.10 -5.89
C SER A 108 -8.61 2.31 -6.41
N CYS A 109 -7.65 2.63 -5.55
CA CYS A 109 -6.24 2.70 -5.92
C CYS A 109 -5.71 1.35 -6.38
N ARG A 110 -6.05 0.26 -5.68
CA ARG A 110 -5.65 -1.10 -6.08
C ARG A 110 -6.26 -1.50 -7.43
N HIS A 111 -7.52 -1.16 -7.69
CA HIS A 111 -8.14 -1.38 -8.99
C HIS A 111 -7.41 -0.63 -10.11
N GLN A 112 -7.09 0.65 -9.89
CA GLN A 112 -6.36 1.45 -10.88
C GLN A 112 -4.96 0.88 -11.18
N ILE A 113 -4.26 0.40 -10.16
CA ILE A 113 -2.95 -0.24 -10.32
C ILE A 113 -3.08 -1.54 -11.10
N HIS A 114 -4.05 -2.37 -10.75
CA HIS A 114 -4.33 -3.61 -11.48
C HIS A 114 -4.61 -3.34 -12.95
N ASP A 115 -5.57 -2.48 -13.24
CA ASP A 115 -6.03 -2.21 -14.61
C ASP A 115 -4.99 -1.47 -15.45
N GLY A 116 -4.24 -0.55 -14.82
CA GLY A 116 -3.29 0.31 -15.53
C GLY A 116 -1.86 -0.24 -15.63
N ALA A 117 -1.42 -1.04 -14.68
CA ALA A 117 -0.06 -1.57 -14.63
C ALA A 117 0.03 -3.10 -14.65
N ASN A 118 -1.11 -3.80 -14.68
CA ASN A 118 -1.19 -5.26 -14.59
C ASN A 118 -0.40 -5.83 -13.39
N ARG A 119 -0.49 -5.14 -12.26
CA ARG A 119 0.17 -5.50 -10.99
C ARG A 119 -0.86 -5.58 -9.87
N GLU A 120 -0.74 -6.61 -9.05
CA GLU A 120 -1.54 -6.71 -7.84
C GLU A 120 -0.96 -5.81 -6.75
N ALA A 121 -1.81 -4.96 -6.18
CA ALA A 121 -1.48 -4.20 -4.99
C ALA A 121 -2.26 -4.74 -3.79
N ILE A 122 -1.62 -4.78 -2.64
CA ILE A 122 -2.21 -5.33 -1.41
C ILE A 122 -2.30 -4.27 -0.31
N HIS A 123 -3.25 -4.47 0.58
CA HIS A 123 -3.39 -3.63 1.78
C HIS A 123 -2.27 -3.92 2.78
N VAL A 124 -1.87 -2.94 3.58
CA VAL A 124 -0.83 -3.10 4.62
C VAL A 124 -1.11 -4.27 5.57
N ALA A 125 -2.38 -4.49 5.94
CA ALA A 125 -2.76 -5.62 6.78
C ALA A 125 -2.42 -6.99 6.15
N ARG A 126 -2.51 -7.09 4.81
CA ARG A 126 -2.13 -8.32 4.09
C ARG A 126 -0.62 -8.51 4.05
N VAL A 127 0.15 -7.42 4.02
CA VAL A 127 1.61 -7.50 4.16
C VAL A 127 1.99 -8.08 5.51
N LEU A 128 1.38 -7.59 6.59
CA LEU A 128 1.60 -8.11 7.94
C LEU A 128 1.18 -9.58 8.05
N GLU A 129 0.02 -9.95 7.52
CA GLU A 129 -0.45 -11.33 7.50
C GLU A 129 0.55 -12.27 6.81
N GLN A 130 1.09 -11.85 5.65
CA GLN A 130 2.10 -12.63 4.94
C GLN A 130 3.40 -12.77 5.73
N ALA A 131 3.72 -11.83 6.60
CA ALA A 131 4.89 -11.85 7.46
C ALA A 131 4.68 -12.65 8.76
N LEU A 132 3.44 -13.00 9.12
CA LEU A 132 3.19 -13.86 10.27
C LEU A 132 3.81 -15.25 10.03
N PRO A 133 4.29 -15.95 11.09
CA PRO A 133 4.67 -17.36 11.01
C PRO A 133 3.55 -18.21 10.42
N LYS A 134 3.90 -19.20 9.61
CA LYS A 134 2.88 -20.06 8.93
C LYS A 134 1.83 -20.63 9.87
N SER A 135 2.21 -20.94 11.11
CA SER A 135 1.32 -21.44 12.16
C SER A 135 0.27 -20.44 12.63
N GLN A 136 0.45 -19.15 12.34
CA GLN A 136 -0.42 -18.06 12.79
C GLN A 136 -1.21 -17.41 11.65
N ARG A 137 -0.95 -17.82 10.40
CA ARG A 137 -1.71 -17.31 9.25
C ARG A 137 -3.10 -17.92 9.24
N GLY A 138 -4.12 -17.10 9.00
CA GLY A 138 -5.46 -17.59 8.75
C GLY A 138 -5.48 -18.54 7.55
N ALA A 139 -6.44 -19.47 7.53
CA ALA A 139 -6.69 -20.30 6.35
C ALA A 139 -7.01 -19.37 5.16
N ALA A 140 -6.29 -19.55 4.07
CA ALA A 140 -6.53 -18.82 2.83
C ALA A 140 -7.86 -19.24 2.20
#